data_11e2cb5e8accc246bcabd69b3e224b18
#
_entry.id   11e2cb5e8accc246bcabd69b3e224b18
#
_cell.length_a   1.000
_cell.length_b   1.000
_cell.length_c   1.000
_cell.angle_alpha   90.00
_cell.angle_beta   90.00
_cell.angle_gamma   90.00
#
_symmetry.space_group_name_H-M   'P 1'
#
loop_
_entity.id
_entity.type
_entity.pdbx_description
1 polymer ?
#
loop_
_entity_poly.entity_id
_entity_poly.type
_entity_poly.pdbx_seq_one_letter_code
_entity_poly.pdbx_strand_id
1 'polypeptide(L)'
;MVSAVAQAIVVSDLTKSYGDVAALRGISFAVAEGEVFGLLGPNGAGKTTAVEILEGYRRRDGGAATVLGLDPGTAPRELRERIGVVLQQSELSPLLTVGETHRMFAGYYANPRDVDEVIELVGLTEKRDARVKSLSGGQKRRLDLGVALVGSPELVFLDEPTTGFDPAARRAAWELIRSLRSLGTTIFLTTHYLDEAQQLADRVAVLRDGLIIRQGSPADLIGDTRTTEIRYVRDGQTVVVATNEPTRALSELTNDALASGHELEKLEVRRPSLEDVYLELVGEETE
;
A
#
# COMPACT_ATOMS: atom_id res chain seq x y z
N MET A 1 -22.82 -11.96 20.20
CA MET A 1 -21.94 -10.80 20.45
C MET A 1 -20.87 -10.84 19.38
N VAL A 2 -20.88 -9.87 18.48
CA VAL A 2 -19.76 -9.70 17.51
C VAL A 2 -18.58 -9.23 18.33
N SER A 3 -17.54 -10.06 18.44
CA SER A 3 -16.28 -9.67 19.08
C SER A 3 -15.78 -8.42 18.36
N ALA A 4 -15.58 -7.32 19.09
CA ALA A 4 -14.98 -6.12 18.51
C ALA A 4 -13.59 -6.53 18.01
N VAL A 5 -13.34 -6.39 16.71
CA VAL A 5 -12.02 -6.65 16.12
C VAL A 5 -11.03 -5.69 16.76
N ALA A 6 -9.95 -6.24 17.33
CA ALA A 6 -8.91 -5.42 17.94
C ALA A 6 -8.29 -4.49 16.89
N GLN A 7 -8.01 -3.25 17.29
CA GLN A 7 -7.48 -2.22 16.39
C GLN A 7 -5.98 -2.03 16.63
N ALA A 8 -5.19 -2.25 15.60
CA ALA A 8 -3.75 -2.00 15.63
C ALA A 8 -3.43 -0.50 15.54
N ILE A 9 -4.23 0.26 14.77
CA ILE A 9 -4.10 1.71 14.64
C ILE A 9 -5.47 2.35 14.78
N VAL A 10 -5.56 3.45 15.55
CA VAL A 10 -6.73 4.34 15.56
C VAL A 10 -6.26 5.78 15.44
N VAL A 11 -6.80 6.49 14.47
CA VAL A 11 -6.51 7.91 14.19
C VAL A 11 -7.81 8.69 14.21
N SER A 12 -7.82 9.82 14.93
CA SER A 12 -8.98 10.72 15.05
C SER A 12 -8.52 12.16 14.86
N ASP A 13 -9.06 12.83 13.84
CA ASP A 13 -8.87 14.24 13.50
C ASP A 13 -7.40 14.69 13.50
N LEU A 14 -6.51 13.82 12.98
CA LEU A 14 -5.07 14.04 13.00
C LEU A 14 -4.70 15.21 12.08
N THR A 15 -4.01 16.19 12.66
CA THR A 15 -3.55 17.39 11.95
C THR A 15 -2.05 17.56 12.01
N LYS A 16 -1.46 18.13 10.93
CA LYS A 16 -0.06 18.52 10.85
C LYS A 16 0.15 19.62 9.84
N SER A 17 0.89 20.66 10.23
CA SER A 17 1.28 21.76 9.35
C SER A 17 2.79 21.99 9.36
N TYR A 18 3.31 22.52 8.27
CA TYR A 18 4.69 22.98 8.09
C TYR A 18 4.66 24.42 7.58
N GLY A 19 4.83 25.38 8.50
CA GLY A 19 4.57 26.78 8.18
C GLY A 19 3.13 26.96 7.71
N ASP A 20 2.95 27.51 6.52
CA ASP A 20 1.62 27.75 5.94
C ASP A 20 1.03 26.53 5.21
N VAL A 21 1.77 25.42 5.11
CA VAL A 21 1.29 24.22 4.42
C VAL A 21 0.68 23.25 5.42
N ALA A 22 -0.63 23.04 5.34
CA ALA A 22 -1.33 22.02 6.10
C ALA A 22 -1.20 20.65 5.41
N ALA A 23 -0.25 19.83 5.87
CA ALA A 23 0.02 18.50 5.31
C ALA A 23 -1.06 17.46 5.70
N LEU A 24 -1.67 17.59 6.89
CA LEU A 24 -2.81 16.80 7.33
C LEU A 24 -3.87 17.73 7.93
N ARG A 25 -5.12 17.57 7.51
CA ARG A 25 -6.21 18.51 7.78
C ARG A 25 -7.36 17.86 8.56
N GLY A 26 -7.04 16.93 9.48
CA GLY A 26 -8.04 16.23 10.30
C GLY A 26 -8.42 14.86 9.72
N ILE A 27 -7.42 14.01 9.43
CA ILE A 27 -7.68 12.65 8.95
C ILE A 27 -8.10 11.73 10.09
N SER A 28 -9.05 10.82 9.79
CA SER A 28 -9.54 9.81 10.74
C SER A 28 -9.71 8.47 10.06
N PHE A 29 -9.12 7.42 10.65
CA PHE A 29 -9.24 6.03 10.18
C PHE A 29 -8.84 5.06 11.29
N ALA A 30 -9.14 3.78 11.10
CA ALA A 30 -8.70 2.71 11.97
C ALA A 30 -8.21 1.53 11.15
N VAL A 31 -7.23 0.79 11.67
CA VAL A 31 -6.67 -0.43 11.08
C VAL A 31 -6.83 -1.58 12.05
N ALA A 32 -7.44 -2.67 11.61
CA ALA A 32 -7.62 -3.87 12.41
C ALA A 32 -6.29 -4.66 12.55
N GLU A 33 -6.16 -5.44 13.61
CA GLU A 33 -5.05 -6.39 13.73
C GLU A 33 -5.11 -7.45 12.62
N GLY A 34 -3.96 -7.75 12.00
CA GLY A 34 -3.82 -8.68 10.87
C GLY A 34 -4.34 -8.13 9.53
N GLU A 35 -4.79 -6.87 9.47
CA GLU A 35 -5.23 -6.20 8.25
C GLU A 35 -4.04 -5.68 7.44
N VAL A 36 -4.16 -5.72 6.12
CA VAL A 36 -3.33 -4.94 5.21
C VAL A 36 -4.09 -3.66 4.85
N PHE A 37 -3.67 -2.54 5.41
CA PHE A 37 -4.28 -1.24 5.17
C PHE A 37 -3.41 -0.39 4.25
N GLY A 38 -4.02 0.14 3.18
CA GLY A 38 -3.35 1.01 2.21
C GLY A 38 -3.73 2.48 2.38
N LEU A 39 -2.73 3.36 2.54
CA LEU A 39 -2.92 4.81 2.43
C LEU A 39 -2.49 5.25 1.02
N LEU A 40 -3.48 5.45 0.16
CA LEU A 40 -3.29 5.78 -1.25
C LEU A 40 -3.36 7.29 -1.46
N GLY A 41 -2.53 7.82 -2.35
CA GLY A 41 -2.61 9.23 -2.73
C GLY A 41 -1.42 9.69 -3.56
N PRO A 42 -1.51 10.86 -4.22
CA PRO A 42 -0.43 11.41 -5.00
C PRO A 42 0.75 11.85 -4.13
N ASN A 43 1.86 12.19 -4.77
CA ASN A 43 3.00 12.79 -4.07
C ASN A 43 2.60 14.14 -3.46
N GLY A 44 3.01 14.37 -2.21
CA GLY A 44 2.63 15.58 -1.47
C GLY A 44 1.26 15.52 -0.76
N ALA A 45 0.48 14.47 -0.92
CA ALA A 45 -0.83 14.35 -0.25
C ALA A 45 -0.77 14.27 1.29
N GLY A 46 0.41 14.00 1.88
CA GLY A 46 0.60 13.86 3.32
C GLY A 46 0.85 12.42 3.81
N LYS A 47 1.00 11.44 2.92
CA LYS A 47 1.20 10.01 3.26
C LYS A 47 2.39 9.81 4.21
N THR A 48 3.58 10.25 3.82
CA THR A 48 4.80 10.13 4.64
C THR A 48 4.67 10.86 5.98
N THR A 49 4.01 12.04 6.00
CA THR A 49 3.72 12.76 7.24
C THR A 49 2.85 11.93 8.19
N ALA A 50 1.81 11.26 7.68
CA ALA A 50 0.95 10.40 8.48
C ALA A 50 1.75 9.20 9.04
N VAL A 51 2.52 8.51 8.20
CA VAL A 51 3.39 7.38 8.60
C VAL A 51 4.37 7.79 9.69
N GLU A 52 5.15 8.87 9.48
CA GLU A 52 6.13 9.34 10.46
C GLU A 52 5.53 9.71 11.82
N ILE A 53 4.27 10.19 11.84
CA ILE A 53 3.53 10.44 13.10
C ILE A 53 3.18 9.12 13.77
N LEU A 54 2.68 8.14 13.03
CA LEU A 54 2.29 6.82 13.55
C LEU A 54 3.49 6.00 14.04
N GLU A 55 4.65 6.17 13.43
CA GLU A 55 5.90 5.56 13.85
C GLU A 55 6.55 6.26 15.08
N GLY A 56 6.03 7.44 15.46
CA GLY A 56 6.58 8.24 16.55
C GLY A 56 7.83 9.04 16.21
N TYR A 57 8.16 9.20 14.92
CA TYR A 57 9.26 10.06 14.47
C TYR A 57 8.86 11.52 14.40
N ARG A 58 7.57 11.80 14.22
CA ARG A 58 7.06 13.16 14.06
C ARG A 58 5.93 13.44 15.05
N ARG A 59 5.92 14.65 15.61
CA ARG A 59 4.82 15.09 16.46
C ARG A 59 3.66 15.62 15.61
N ARG A 60 2.46 15.21 15.95
CA ARG A 60 1.22 15.80 15.44
C ARG A 60 1.00 17.19 16.05
N ASP A 61 0.21 18.02 15.39
CA ASP A 61 -0.20 19.34 15.91
C ASP A 61 -1.57 19.26 16.60
N GLY A 62 -2.44 18.34 16.19
CA GLY A 62 -3.74 18.10 16.81
C GLY A 62 -4.29 16.71 16.54
N GLY A 63 -5.45 16.42 17.11
CA GLY A 63 -6.09 15.12 17.03
C GLY A 63 -5.46 14.06 17.94
N ALA A 64 -5.86 12.82 17.75
CA ALA A 64 -5.38 11.67 18.51
C ALA A 64 -4.91 10.56 17.57
N ALA A 65 -3.90 9.82 18.03
CA ALA A 65 -3.43 8.59 17.36
C ALA A 65 -3.01 7.57 18.40
N THR A 66 -3.41 6.33 18.21
CA THR A 66 -2.91 5.18 18.96
C THR A 66 -2.43 4.13 18.00
N VAL A 67 -1.28 3.52 18.30
CA VAL A 67 -0.67 2.42 17.55
C VAL A 67 -0.35 1.31 18.54
N LEU A 68 -0.91 0.13 18.34
CA LEU A 68 -0.80 -1.02 19.26
C LEU A 68 -1.16 -0.63 20.72
N GLY A 69 -2.18 0.23 20.85
CA GLY A 69 -2.65 0.75 22.16
C GLY A 69 -1.79 1.85 22.78
N LEU A 70 -0.70 2.27 22.12
CA LEU A 70 0.24 3.30 22.59
C LEU A 70 0.06 4.61 21.83
N ASP A 71 0.26 5.76 22.50
CA ASP A 71 0.37 7.05 21.80
C ASP A 71 1.79 7.21 21.23
N PRO A 72 1.95 7.26 19.89
CA PRO A 72 3.27 7.39 19.26
C PRO A 72 4.00 8.69 19.64
N GLY A 73 3.28 9.72 20.11
CA GLY A 73 3.88 10.96 20.56
C GLY A 73 4.54 10.89 21.94
N THR A 74 4.21 9.90 22.75
CA THR A 74 4.65 9.78 24.15
C THR A 74 5.41 8.49 24.48
N ALA A 75 5.17 7.40 23.75
CA ALA A 75 5.78 6.09 24.00
C ALA A 75 6.64 5.58 22.82
N PRO A 76 7.53 6.39 22.20
CA PRO A 76 8.20 6.03 20.97
C PRO A 76 9.18 4.84 21.12
N ARG A 77 9.73 4.59 22.30
CA ARG A 77 10.65 3.47 22.51
C ARG A 77 9.90 2.14 22.56
N GLU A 78 8.88 2.03 23.41
CA GLU A 78 8.06 0.83 23.52
C GLU A 78 7.38 0.48 22.19
N LEU A 79 6.89 1.50 21.48
CA LEU A 79 6.30 1.33 20.16
C LEU A 79 7.31 0.77 19.16
N ARG A 80 8.55 1.31 19.11
CA ARG A 80 9.59 0.86 18.17
C ARG A 80 10.03 -0.58 18.39
N GLU A 81 9.89 -1.10 19.59
CA GLU A 81 10.17 -2.52 19.89
C GLU A 81 9.11 -3.46 19.29
N ARG A 82 7.92 -2.95 18.94
CA ARG A 82 6.76 -3.72 18.44
C ARG A 82 6.42 -3.47 16.97
N ILE A 83 7.06 -2.49 16.33
CA ILE A 83 6.85 -2.18 14.92
C ILE A 83 8.09 -2.49 14.08
N GLY A 84 7.84 -2.84 12.81
CA GLY A 84 8.86 -2.86 11.76
C GLY A 84 8.64 -1.70 10.80
N VAL A 85 9.72 -1.09 10.32
CA VAL A 85 9.64 0.04 9.39
C VAL A 85 10.52 -0.22 8.19
N VAL A 86 9.95 -0.10 7.00
CA VAL A 86 10.67 -0.14 5.73
C VAL A 86 10.54 1.21 5.05
N LEU A 87 11.60 2.00 5.13
CA LEU A 87 11.66 3.34 4.55
C LEU A 87 11.73 3.29 3.02
N GLN A 88 11.31 4.35 2.37
CA GLN A 88 11.43 4.52 0.91
C GLN A 88 12.88 4.39 0.44
N GLN A 89 13.83 4.96 1.18
CA GLN A 89 15.27 4.80 0.98
C GLN A 89 15.93 4.35 2.28
N SER A 90 16.64 3.23 2.24
CA SER A 90 17.43 2.74 3.36
C SER A 90 18.91 2.80 3.01
N GLU A 91 19.71 3.28 3.95
CA GLU A 91 21.18 3.33 3.82
C GLU A 91 21.81 2.22 4.70
N LEU A 92 21.62 0.96 4.30
CA LEU A 92 22.31 -0.15 4.93
C LEU A 92 23.79 -0.14 4.57
N SER A 93 24.66 -0.50 5.52
CA SER A 93 26.11 -0.52 5.31
C SER A 93 26.48 -1.38 4.10
N PRO A 94 27.13 -0.81 3.07
CA PRO A 94 27.47 -1.55 1.85
C PRO A 94 28.54 -2.64 2.07
N LEU A 95 29.24 -2.59 3.19
CA LEU A 95 30.38 -3.48 3.53
C LEU A 95 29.95 -4.72 4.28
N LEU A 96 28.85 -4.69 4.98
CA LEU A 96 28.30 -5.85 5.69
C LEU A 96 27.70 -6.87 4.70
N THR A 97 27.69 -8.13 5.10
CA THR A 97 26.93 -9.17 4.43
C THR A 97 25.44 -9.10 4.82
N VAL A 98 24.58 -9.80 4.09
CA VAL A 98 23.15 -9.96 4.45
C VAL A 98 23.01 -10.51 5.87
N GLY A 99 23.73 -11.59 6.21
CA GLY A 99 23.68 -12.19 7.53
C GLY A 99 24.23 -11.29 8.63
N GLU A 100 25.30 -10.53 8.37
CA GLU A 100 25.85 -9.56 9.33
C GLU A 100 24.90 -8.40 9.57
N THR A 101 24.24 -7.91 8.52
CA THR A 101 23.23 -6.86 8.63
C THR A 101 22.09 -7.30 9.53
N HIS A 102 21.48 -8.47 9.28
CA HIS A 102 20.39 -8.96 10.12
C HIS A 102 20.82 -9.17 11.57
N ARG A 103 22.02 -9.77 11.82
CA ARG A 103 22.54 -9.93 13.19
C ARG A 103 22.75 -8.61 13.91
N MET A 104 23.25 -7.60 13.21
CA MET A 104 23.43 -6.26 13.77
C MET A 104 22.08 -5.68 14.24
N PHE A 105 21.04 -5.76 13.40
CA PHE A 105 19.72 -5.26 13.77
C PHE A 105 19.02 -6.13 14.82
N ALA A 106 19.21 -7.46 14.79
CA ALA A 106 18.72 -8.37 15.84
C ALA A 106 19.23 -7.96 17.24
N GLY A 107 20.45 -7.44 17.32
CA GLY A 107 21.02 -6.95 18.57
C GLY A 107 20.32 -5.77 19.23
N TYR A 108 19.38 -5.10 18.54
CA TYR A 108 18.57 -4.03 19.12
C TYR A 108 17.31 -4.52 19.84
N TYR A 109 16.93 -5.79 19.66
CA TYR A 109 15.69 -6.37 20.19
C TYR A 109 15.99 -7.38 21.30
N ALA A 110 15.14 -7.42 22.32
CA ALA A 110 15.29 -8.37 23.43
C ALA A 110 15.00 -9.83 23.00
N ASN A 111 14.02 -10.01 22.10
CA ASN A 111 13.60 -11.31 21.59
C ASN A 111 13.49 -11.28 20.06
N PRO A 112 14.63 -11.18 19.34
CA PRO A 112 14.60 -11.15 17.89
C PRO A 112 14.18 -12.50 17.32
N ARG A 113 13.61 -12.49 16.11
CA ARG A 113 13.42 -13.69 15.30
C ARG A 113 14.78 -14.28 14.92
N ASP A 114 14.83 -15.57 14.72
CA ASP A 114 16.04 -16.21 14.20
C ASP A 114 16.45 -15.56 12.86
N VAL A 115 17.74 -15.22 12.75
CA VAL A 115 18.27 -14.49 11.59
C VAL A 115 18.18 -15.32 10.32
N ASP A 116 18.44 -16.62 10.39
CA ASP A 116 18.41 -17.48 9.22
C ASP A 116 16.97 -17.74 8.75
N GLU A 117 15.99 -17.85 9.68
CA GLU A 117 14.56 -17.84 9.34
C GLU A 117 14.13 -16.56 8.64
N VAL A 118 14.60 -15.39 9.09
CA VAL A 118 14.28 -14.11 8.42
C VAL A 118 14.88 -14.06 7.03
N ILE A 119 16.15 -14.49 6.86
CA ILE A 119 16.83 -14.52 5.57
C ILE A 119 16.08 -15.45 4.58
N GLU A 120 15.61 -16.59 5.05
CA GLU A 120 14.80 -17.53 4.27
C GLU A 120 13.45 -16.90 3.89
N LEU A 121 12.74 -16.29 4.85
CA LEU A 121 11.45 -15.63 4.64
C LEU A 121 11.50 -14.56 3.54
N VAL A 122 12.58 -13.76 3.50
CA VAL A 122 12.77 -12.75 2.46
C VAL A 122 13.45 -13.27 1.19
N GLY A 123 13.70 -14.58 1.09
CA GLY A 123 14.26 -15.23 -0.09
C GLY A 123 15.70 -14.81 -0.41
N LEU A 124 16.53 -14.62 0.62
CA LEU A 124 17.93 -14.23 0.49
C LEU A 124 18.92 -15.30 0.97
N THR A 125 18.49 -16.56 1.15
CA THR A 125 19.32 -17.66 1.66
C THR A 125 20.62 -17.82 0.87
N GLU A 126 20.55 -17.84 -0.46
CA GLU A 126 21.74 -17.96 -1.32
C GLU A 126 22.65 -16.70 -1.29
N LYS A 127 22.17 -15.60 -0.74
CA LYS A 127 22.87 -14.32 -0.64
C LYS A 127 23.31 -13.99 0.79
N ARG A 128 23.16 -14.92 1.74
CA ARG A 128 23.47 -14.73 3.15
C ARG A 128 24.84 -14.11 3.40
N ASP A 129 25.86 -14.59 2.66
CA ASP A 129 27.24 -14.16 2.80
C ASP A 129 27.66 -13.11 1.73
N ALA A 130 26.71 -12.68 0.88
CA ALA A 130 26.95 -11.63 -0.09
C ALA A 130 26.92 -10.25 0.59
N ARG A 131 27.85 -9.37 0.19
CA ARG A 131 27.87 -7.98 0.69
C ARG A 131 26.71 -7.17 0.13
N VAL A 132 26.15 -6.28 0.95
CA VAL A 132 25.00 -5.40 0.57
C VAL A 132 25.26 -4.63 -0.72
N LYS A 133 26.50 -4.16 -0.95
CA LYS A 133 26.87 -3.46 -2.19
C LYS A 133 26.73 -4.30 -3.46
N SER A 134 26.80 -5.62 -3.36
CA SER A 134 26.70 -6.55 -4.51
C SER A 134 25.28 -7.00 -4.81
N LEU A 135 24.31 -6.61 -3.99
CA LEU A 135 22.90 -6.96 -4.19
C LEU A 135 22.27 -6.09 -5.28
N SER A 136 21.35 -6.70 -6.05
CA SER A 136 20.46 -5.94 -6.92
C SER A 136 19.50 -5.06 -6.12
N GLY A 137 18.85 -4.08 -6.75
CA GLY A 137 17.85 -3.22 -6.10
C GLY A 137 16.75 -4.03 -5.39
N GLY A 138 16.18 -5.03 -6.07
CA GLY A 138 15.16 -5.92 -5.48
C GLY A 138 15.69 -6.76 -4.32
N GLN A 139 16.94 -7.23 -4.38
CA GLN A 139 17.57 -7.94 -3.26
C GLN A 139 17.82 -7.02 -2.06
N LYS A 140 18.22 -5.77 -2.29
CA LYS A 140 18.35 -4.78 -1.22
C LYS A 140 17.02 -4.52 -0.54
N ARG A 141 15.94 -4.37 -1.32
CA ARG A 141 14.60 -4.16 -0.76
C ARG A 141 14.10 -5.35 0.07
N ARG A 142 14.42 -6.58 -0.35
CA ARG A 142 14.16 -7.79 0.46
C ARG A 142 14.97 -7.78 1.77
N LEU A 143 16.21 -7.31 1.71
CA LEU A 143 17.03 -7.12 2.90
C LEU A 143 16.42 -6.08 3.85
N ASP A 144 15.96 -4.93 3.34
CA ASP A 144 15.28 -3.90 4.14
C ASP A 144 14.06 -4.45 4.86
N LEU A 145 13.27 -5.25 4.13
CA LEU A 145 12.11 -5.90 4.72
C LEU A 145 12.51 -6.93 5.79
N GLY A 146 13.56 -7.71 5.53
CA GLY A 146 14.13 -8.64 6.54
C GLY A 146 14.56 -7.90 7.80
N VAL A 147 15.24 -6.76 7.65
CA VAL A 147 15.64 -5.92 8.80
C VAL A 147 14.41 -5.45 9.60
N ALA A 148 13.34 -5.07 8.94
CA ALA A 148 12.10 -4.67 9.62
C ALA A 148 11.42 -5.83 10.36
N LEU A 149 11.64 -7.08 9.91
CA LEU A 149 11.00 -8.28 10.47
C LEU A 149 11.79 -8.93 11.60
N VAL A 150 13.08 -8.62 11.74
CA VAL A 150 13.96 -9.28 12.70
C VAL A 150 13.51 -9.10 14.16
N GLY A 151 12.81 -7.98 14.46
CA GLY A 151 12.23 -7.71 15.79
C GLY A 151 10.93 -8.46 16.09
N SER A 152 10.46 -9.35 15.23
CA SER A 152 9.13 -9.99 15.34
C SER A 152 7.98 -8.98 15.50
N PRO A 153 7.84 -8.00 14.62
CA PRO A 153 6.89 -6.91 14.78
C PRO A 153 5.44 -7.39 14.71
N GLU A 154 4.56 -6.75 15.48
CA GLU A 154 3.10 -6.90 15.41
C GLU A 154 2.51 -6.09 14.25
N LEU A 155 3.18 -4.99 13.88
CA LEU A 155 2.79 -4.09 12.82
C LEU A 155 4.02 -3.69 11.98
N VAL A 156 3.88 -3.73 10.66
CA VAL A 156 4.93 -3.28 9.72
C VAL A 156 4.42 -2.10 8.91
N PHE A 157 5.20 -1.01 8.93
CA PHE A 157 5.02 0.13 8.04
C PHE A 157 5.85 -0.04 6.79
N LEU A 158 5.23 0.13 5.62
CA LEU A 158 5.86 0.04 4.30
C LEU A 158 5.63 1.36 3.56
N ASP A 159 6.63 2.24 3.51
CA ASP A 159 6.51 3.49 2.78
C ASP A 159 6.93 3.28 1.32
N GLU A 160 5.94 3.32 0.41
CA GLU A 160 6.08 3.12 -1.03
C GLU A 160 6.95 1.89 -1.41
N PRO A 161 6.59 0.67 -0.98
CA PRO A 161 7.47 -0.49 -0.97
C PRO A 161 7.98 -0.95 -2.33
N THR A 162 7.32 -0.61 -3.43
CA THR A 162 7.68 -1.06 -4.78
C THR A 162 8.07 0.06 -5.74
N THR A 163 8.24 1.28 -5.23
CA THR A 163 8.66 2.42 -6.06
C THR A 163 10.01 2.15 -6.71
N GLY A 164 10.08 2.35 -8.03
CA GLY A 164 11.27 2.11 -8.84
C GLY A 164 11.54 0.65 -9.22
N PHE A 165 10.64 -0.28 -8.90
CA PHE A 165 10.78 -1.68 -9.28
C PHE A 165 10.32 -1.95 -10.70
N ASP A 166 11.00 -2.87 -11.37
CA ASP A 166 10.47 -3.49 -12.58
C ASP A 166 9.24 -4.38 -12.23
N PRO A 167 8.42 -4.77 -13.23
CA PRO A 167 7.21 -5.55 -12.98
C PRO A 167 7.45 -6.91 -12.30
N ALA A 168 8.60 -7.54 -12.50
CA ALA A 168 8.92 -8.82 -11.88
C ALA A 168 9.30 -8.66 -10.41
N ALA A 169 10.14 -7.66 -10.11
CA ALA A 169 10.52 -7.32 -8.74
C ALA A 169 9.29 -6.87 -7.92
N ARG A 170 8.37 -6.10 -8.53
CA ARG A 170 7.12 -5.68 -7.88
C ARG A 170 6.26 -6.87 -7.48
N ARG A 171 6.02 -7.82 -8.39
CA ARG A 171 5.24 -9.03 -8.08
C ARG A 171 5.87 -9.84 -6.95
N ALA A 172 7.19 -10.01 -6.96
CA ALA A 172 7.89 -10.73 -5.91
C ALA A 172 7.78 -10.02 -4.53
N ALA A 173 7.79 -8.68 -4.50
CA ALA A 173 7.52 -7.91 -3.28
C ALA A 173 6.08 -8.09 -2.79
N TRP A 174 5.10 -8.09 -3.69
CA TRP A 174 3.70 -8.36 -3.34
C TRP A 174 3.48 -9.74 -2.75
N GLU A 175 4.11 -10.79 -3.31
CA GLU A 175 4.07 -12.15 -2.76
C GLU A 175 4.63 -12.20 -1.34
N LEU A 176 5.74 -11.50 -1.11
CA LEU A 176 6.34 -11.42 0.22
C LEU A 176 5.41 -10.70 1.22
N ILE A 177 4.80 -9.57 0.83
CA ILE A 177 3.83 -8.85 1.67
C ILE A 177 2.63 -9.75 2.01
N ARG A 178 2.11 -10.50 1.03
CA ARG A 178 1.02 -11.48 1.28
C ARG A 178 1.43 -12.59 2.24
N SER A 179 2.68 -13.07 2.16
CA SER A 179 3.17 -14.08 3.10
C SER A 179 3.25 -13.56 4.52
N LEU A 180 3.66 -12.30 4.74
CA LEU A 180 3.65 -11.67 6.06
C LEU A 180 2.24 -11.57 6.65
N ARG A 181 1.26 -11.18 5.82
CA ARG A 181 -0.14 -11.20 6.24
C ARG A 181 -0.60 -12.59 6.69
N SER A 182 -0.22 -13.64 5.97
CA SER A 182 -0.59 -15.02 6.34
C SER A 182 -0.01 -15.46 7.69
N LEU A 183 1.06 -14.80 8.17
CA LEU A 183 1.64 -14.99 9.50
C LEU A 183 0.93 -14.17 10.59
N GLY A 184 -0.13 -13.43 10.25
CA GLY A 184 -0.91 -12.62 11.19
C GLY A 184 -0.34 -11.22 11.44
N THR A 185 0.71 -10.80 10.72
CA THR A 185 1.29 -9.46 10.87
C THR A 185 0.35 -8.40 10.29
N THR A 186 0.08 -7.35 11.05
CA THR A 186 -0.62 -6.16 10.54
C THR A 186 0.30 -5.38 9.62
N ILE A 187 -0.21 -4.89 8.51
CA ILE A 187 0.59 -4.13 7.53
C ILE A 187 -0.09 -2.79 7.23
N PHE A 188 0.64 -1.71 7.41
CA PHE A 188 0.26 -0.38 6.96
C PHE A 188 1.17 0.02 5.79
N LEU A 189 0.62 0.15 4.59
CA LEU A 189 1.40 0.55 3.43
C LEU A 189 0.94 1.89 2.87
N THR A 190 1.91 2.69 2.41
CA THR A 190 1.60 3.85 1.57
C THR A 190 1.93 3.51 0.12
N THR A 191 1.16 4.03 -0.79
CA THR A 191 1.43 3.88 -2.21
C THR A 191 0.76 4.99 -3.04
N HIS A 192 1.30 5.25 -4.21
CA HIS A 192 0.64 6.00 -5.26
C HIS A 192 0.23 5.10 -6.44
N TYR A 193 0.55 3.79 -6.35
CA TYR A 193 0.17 2.78 -7.34
C TYR A 193 -1.16 2.15 -6.95
N LEU A 194 -2.15 2.34 -7.81
CA LEU A 194 -3.52 1.85 -7.60
C LEU A 194 -3.62 0.33 -7.73
N ASP A 195 -2.82 -0.27 -8.62
CA ASP A 195 -2.70 -1.70 -8.79
C ASP A 195 -2.12 -2.38 -7.53
N GLU A 196 -1.13 -1.75 -6.87
CA GLU A 196 -0.58 -2.24 -5.60
C GLU A 196 -1.64 -2.24 -4.48
N ALA A 197 -2.36 -1.12 -4.32
CA ALA A 197 -3.44 -1.02 -3.35
C ALA A 197 -4.53 -2.06 -3.61
N GLN A 198 -4.93 -2.25 -4.87
CA GLN A 198 -5.94 -3.23 -5.28
C GLN A 198 -5.52 -4.68 -5.04
N GLN A 199 -4.22 -4.98 -5.19
CA GLN A 199 -3.69 -6.35 -5.07
C GLN A 199 -3.36 -6.75 -3.63
N LEU A 200 -3.04 -5.81 -2.76
CA LEU A 200 -2.51 -6.09 -1.43
C LEU A 200 -3.47 -5.72 -0.30
N ALA A 201 -4.16 -4.57 -0.42
CA ALA A 201 -4.90 -4.02 0.70
C ALA A 201 -6.27 -4.68 0.89
N ASP A 202 -6.62 -4.96 2.15
CA ASP A 202 -7.98 -5.32 2.55
C ASP A 202 -8.88 -4.09 2.55
N ARG A 203 -8.32 -2.95 3.02
CA ARG A 203 -8.96 -1.65 3.00
C ARG A 203 -7.96 -0.57 2.59
N VAL A 204 -8.50 0.47 1.95
CA VAL A 204 -7.75 1.61 1.45
C VAL A 204 -8.40 2.89 1.95
N ALA A 205 -7.59 3.86 2.35
CA ALA A 205 -7.99 5.25 2.48
C ALA A 205 -7.30 6.08 1.40
N VAL A 206 -8.09 6.83 0.64
CA VAL A 206 -7.59 7.73 -0.41
C VAL A 206 -7.34 9.11 0.20
N LEU A 207 -6.07 9.50 0.26
CA LEU A 207 -5.60 10.76 0.82
C LEU A 207 -5.33 11.76 -0.31
N ARG A 208 -5.93 12.94 -0.24
CA ARG A 208 -5.71 14.06 -1.15
C ARG A 208 -5.71 15.37 -0.39
N ASP A 209 -4.74 16.22 -0.63
CA ASP A 209 -4.61 17.54 -0.02
C ASP A 209 -4.77 17.54 1.51
N GLY A 210 -4.22 16.51 2.17
CA GLY A 210 -4.28 16.34 3.62
C GLY A 210 -5.63 15.85 4.16
N LEU A 211 -6.56 15.41 3.32
CA LEU A 211 -7.88 14.88 3.69
C LEU A 211 -8.07 13.45 3.18
N ILE A 212 -8.75 12.62 3.94
CA ILE A 212 -9.26 11.34 3.44
C ILE A 212 -10.57 11.62 2.69
N ILE A 213 -10.55 11.45 1.37
CA ILE A 213 -11.71 11.69 0.50
C ILE A 213 -12.60 10.45 0.35
N ARG A 214 -12.02 9.25 0.50
CA ARG A 214 -12.75 7.99 0.47
C ARG A 214 -12.00 6.89 1.25
N GLN A 215 -12.75 5.94 1.81
CA GLN A 215 -12.16 4.74 2.43
C GLN A 215 -13.12 3.55 2.33
N GLY A 216 -12.56 2.35 2.17
CA GLY A 216 -13.30 1.10 2.05
C GLY A 216 -12.41 -0.02 1.54
N SER A 217 -12.96 -1.22 1.31
CA SER A 217 -12.23 -2.23 0.55
C SER A 217 -12.05 -1.76 -0.89
N PRO A 218 -11.00 -2.24 -1.61
CA PRO A 218 -10.87 -1.94 -3.04
C PRO A 218 -12.14 -2.25 -3.83
N ALA A 219 -12.83 -3.35 -3.49
CA ALA A 219 -14.08 -3.72 -4.12
C ALA A 219 -15.22 -2.71 -3.83
N ASP A 220 -15.34 -2.24 -2.58
CA ASP A 220 -16.35 -1.24 -2.21
C ASP A 220 -16.09 0.11 -2.89
N LEU A 221 -14.80 0.47 -3.05
CA LEU A 221 -14.42 1.71 -3.72
C LEU A 221 -14.71 1.69 -5.21
N ILE A 222 -14.48 0.54 -5.88
CA ILE A 222 -14.78 0.33 -7.30
C ILE A 222 -16.31 0.33 -7.55
N GLY A 223 -17.13 0.05 -6.52
CA GLY A 223 -18.58 -0.02 -6.63
C GLY A 223 -19.10 -1.37 -7.12
N ASP A 224 -20.28 -1.41 -7.77
CA ASP A 224 -20.88 -2.68 -8.19
C ASP A 224 -20.00 -3.38 -9.25
N THR A 225 -19.20 -4.34 -8.80
CA THR A 225 -18.28 -5.13 -9.63
C THR A 225 -18.98 -5.96 -10.71
N ARG A 226 -20.32 -5.98 -10.75
CA ARG A 226 -21.10 -6.62 -11.82
C ARG A 226 -21.10 -5.78 -13.10
N THR A 227 -20.92 -4.48 -12.99
CA THR A 227 -20.86 -3.59 -14.16
C THR A 227 -19.58 -3.85 -14.93
N THR A 228 -19.72 -4.18 -16.21
CA THR A 228 -18.62 -4.33 -17.17
C THR A 228 -18.68 -3.17 -18.14
N GLU A 229 -17.55 -2.57 -18.46
CA GLU A 229 -17.42 -1.54 -19.45
C GLU A 229 -16.97 -2.16 -20.78
N ILE A 230 -17.69 -1.83 -21.84
CA ILE A 230 -17.31 -2.09 -23.22
C ILE A 230 -16.87 -0.75 -23.80
N ARG A 231 -15.58 -0.62 -24.09
CA ARG A 231 -14.98 0.60 -24.68
C ARG A 231 -14.61 0.32 -26.12
N TYR A 232 -14.90 1.25 -27.01
CA TYR A 232 -14.49 1.20 -28.41
C TYR A 232 -14.40 2.61 -28.98
N VAL A 233 -13.71 2.76 -30.10
CA VAL A 233 -13.66 4.04 -30.84
C VAL A 233 -14.64 3.98 -32.00
N ARG A 234 -15.46 5.02 -32.10
CA ARG A 234 -16.37 5.24 -33.23
C ARG A 234 -16.24 6.70 -33.67
N ASP A 235 -16.02 6.92 -34.96
CA ASP A 235 -15.84 8.26 -35.55
C ASP A 235 -14.77 9.11 -34.83
N GLY A 236 -13.68 8.46 -34.37
CA GLY A 236 -12.58 9.10 -33.63
C GLY A 236 -12.90 9.44 -32.16
N GLN A 237 -14.08 9.10 -31.67
CA GLN A 237 -14.47 9.30 -30.26
C GLN A 237 -14.53 7.99 -29.51
N THR A 238 -14.04 8.00 -28.25
CA THR A 238 -14.17 6.85 -27.36
C THR A 238 -15.61 6.75 -26.85
N VAL A 239 -16.25 5.63 -27.11
CA VAL A 239 -17.57 5.28 -26.56
C VAL A 239 -17.38 4.28 -25.43
N VAL A 240 -18.08 4.52 -24.31
CA VAL A 240 -18.09 3.62 -23.14
C VAL A 240 -19.53 3.18 -22.87
N VAL A 241 -19.75 1.86 -22.89
CA VAL A 241 -21.05 1.26 -22.56
C VAL A 241 -20.90 0.46 -21.28
N ALA A 242 -21.54 0.93 -20.20
CA ALA A 242 -21.59 0.23 -18.93
C ALA A 242 -22.76 -0.76 -18.92
N THR A 243 -22.52 -2.03 -18.58
CA THR A 243 -23.56 -3.07 -18.62
C THR A 243 -23.33 -4.16 -17.58
N ASN A 244 -24.42 -4.72 -17.07
CA ASN A 244 -24.40 -5.93 -16.23
C ASN A 244 -24.60 -7.22 -17.05
N GLU A 245 -24.87 -7.10 -18.36
CA GLU A 245 -25.02 -8.20 -19.31
C GLU A 245 -24.00 -8.08 -20.46
N PRO A 246 -22.69 -8.21 -20.17
CA PRO A 246 -21.64 -7.89 -21.16
C PRO A 246 -21.71 -8.76 -22.42
N THR A 247 -22.06 -10.01 -22.30
CA THR A 247 -22.19 -10.90 -23.48
C THR A 247 -23.29 -10.44 -24.42
N ARG A 248 -24.42 -10.00 -23.88
CA ARG A 248 -25.55 -9.50 -24.67
C ARG A 248 -25.22 -8.18 -25.33
N ALA A 249 -24.73 -7.22 -24.54
CA ALA A 249 -24.34 -5.90 -25.03
C ALA A 249 -23.25 -6.00 -26.12
N LEU A 250 -22.23 -6.87 -25.91
CA LEU A 250 -21.21 -7.10 -26.93
C LEU A 250 -21.79 -7.71 -28.20
N SER A 251 -22.71 -8.66 -28.09
CA SER A 251 -23.36 -9.27 -29.25
C SER A 251 -24.19 -8.24 -30.04
N GLU A 252 -24.92 -7.36 -29.37
CA GLU A 252 -25.69 -6.28 -30.02
C GLU A 252 -24.75 -5.32 -30.73
N LEU A 253 -23.69 -4.83 -30.06
CA LEU A 253 -22.70 -3.90 -30.63
C LEU A 253 -21.98 -4.49 -31.85
N THR A 254 -21.58 -5.76 -31.77
CA THR A 254 -20.87 -6.43 -32.88
C THR A 254 -21.79 -6.70 -34.06
N ASN A 255 -23.07 -7.05 -33.83
CA ASN A 255 -24.03 -7.24 -34.90
C ASN A 255 -24.35 -5.92 -35.64
N ASP A 256 -24.49 -4.82 -34.87
CA ASP A 256 -24.72 -3.49 -35.46
C ASP A 256 -23.51 -3.02 -36.27
N ALA A 257 -22.29 -3.26 -35.79
CA ALA A 257 -21.07 -2.93 -36.49
C ALA A 257 -20.95 -3.71 -37.80
N LEU A 258 -21.20 -5.03 -37.76
CA LEU A 258 -21.18 -5.90 -38.98
C LEU A 258 -22.26 -5.49 -39.99
N ALA A 259 -23.47 -5.19 -39.52
CA ALA A 259 -24.58 -4.75 -40.38
C ALA A 259 -24.29 -3.40 -41.08
N SER A 260 -23.53 -2.53 -40.38
CA SER A 260 -23.14 -1.21 -40.91
C SER A 260 -21.84 -1.24 -41.71
N GLY A 261 -21.15 -2.39 -41.79
CA GLY A 261 -19.85 -2.53 -42.44
C GLY A 261 -18.71 -1.79 -41.78
N HIS A 262 -18.80 -1.56 -40.45
CA HIS A 262 -17.81 -0.88 -39.64
C HIS A 262 -17.15 -1.87 -38.67
N GLU A 263 -15.91 -1.55 -38.26
CA GLU A 263 -15.21 -2.26 -37.19
C GLU A 263 -15.32 -1.46 -35.89
N LEU A 264 -15.39 -2.17 -34.74
CA LEU A 264 -15.27 -1.56 -33.42
C LEU A 264 -13.79 -1.38 -33.10
N GLU A 265 -13.23 -0.23 -33.48
CA GLU A 265 -11.80 0.05 -33.28
C GLU A 265 -11.46 0.07 -31.77
N LYS A 266 -10.31 -0.49 -31.39
CA LYS A 266 -9.82 -0.54 -30.00
C LYS A 266 -10.86 -1.10 -29.03
N LEU A 267 -11.59 -2.14 -29.43
CA LEU A 267 -12.59 -2.80 -28.60
C LEU A 267 -11.93 -3.41 -27.35
N GLU A 268 -12.36 -2.96 -26.19
CA GLU A 268 -11.98 -3.49 -24.88
C GLU A 268 -13.24 -3.84 -24.10
N VAL A 269 -13.19 -4.97 -23.38
CA VAL A 269 -14.22 -5.39 -22.44
C VAL A 269 -13.54 -5.55 -21.07
N ARG A 270 -13.83 -4.62 -20.14
CA ARG A 270 -13.15 -4.61 -18.85
C ARG A 270 -14.12 -4.31 -17.70
N ARG A 271 -13.75 -4.70 -16.50
CA ARG A 271 -14.39 -4.20 -15.29
C ARG A 271 -13.72 -2.90 -14.86
N PRO A 272 -14.46 -1.96 -14.27
CA PRO A 272 -13.87 -0.78 -13.65
C PRO A 272 -12.77 -1.19 -12.67
N SER A 273 -11.72 -0.41 -12.63
CA SER A 273 -10.58 -0.58 -11.72
C SER A 273 -10.58 0.52 -10.65
N LEU A 274 -9.77 0.33 -9.63
CA LEU A 274 -9.55 1.38 -8.63
C LEU A 274 -8.97 2.66 -9.28
N GLU A 275 -8.26 2.52 -10.40
CA GLU A 275 -7.73 3.63 -11.18
C GLU A 275 -8.85 4.49 -11.81
N ASP A 276 -9.88 3.85 -12.35
CA ASP A 276 -11.02 4.57 -12.92
C ASP A 276 -11.73 5.40 -11.85
N VAL A 277 -11.99 4.79 -10.69
CA VAL A 277 -12.60 5.49 -9.54
C VAL A 277 -11.71 6.63 -9.03
N TYR A 278 -10.41 6.39 -8.96
CA TYR A 278 -9.47 7.42 -8.52
C TYR A 278 -9.43 8.61 -9.48
N LEU A 279 -9.42 8.36 -10.80
CA LEU A 279 -9.44 9.41 -11.82
C LEU A 279 -10.74 10.21 -11.79
N GLU A 280 -11.89 9.58 -11.55
CA GLU A 280 -13.16 10.26 -11.32
C GLU A 280 -13.07 11.18 -10.09
N LEU A 281 -12.59 10.68 -8.96
CA LEU A 281 -12.43 11.45 -7.71
C LEU A 281 -11.44 12.62 -7.85
N VAL A 282 -10.46 12.51 -8.74
CA VAL A 282 -9.46 13.55 -8.99
C VAL A 282 -9.90 14.50 -10.12
N GLY A 283 -10.71 14.01 -11.08
CA GLY A 283 -11.15 14.77 -12.26
C GLY A 283 -12.35 15.68 -12.02
N GLU A 284 -13.17 15.43 -11.01
CA GLU A 284 -14.39 16.21 -10.74
C GLU A 284 -14.15 17.66 -10.23
N GLU A 285 -12.91 18.07 -9.97
CA GLU A 285 -12.58 19.42 -9.48
C GLU A 285 -11.87 20.32 -10.52
N THR A 286 -11.88 19.95 -11.81
CA THR A 286 -11.21 20.75 -12.86
C THR A 286 -12.21 21.45 -13.81
N GLU A 287 -13.46 21.70 -13.38
CA GLU A 287 -14.39 22.60 -14.07
C GLU A 287 -14.76 23.80 -13.20
#